data_1723e162a2de96649705b48f96639963
#
_entry.id   1723e162a2de96649705b48f96639963
#
_cell.length_a   1.000
_cell.length_b   1.000
_cell.length_c   1.000
_cell.angle_alpha   90.00
_cell.angle_beta   90.00
_cell.angle_gamma   90.00
#
_symmetry.space_group_name_H-M   'P 1'
#
loop_
_entity.id
_entity.type
_entity.pdbx_description
1 polymer ?
#
loop_
_entity_poly.entity_id
_entity_poly.type
_entity_poly.pdbx_seq_one_letter_code
_entity_poly.pdbx_strand_id
1 'polypeptide(L)'
;MKEELAKNGFKITENVADIPTAFIAEYGSKGPVIGILGEFDALPGIVQTDSPYRELRDDRDAGHACGHHLFGAASAWAAVAVKEWLNTNKIEGRIRFYGTPAEEGGSGKVYMVRGGLFDDVDIVLHWHPSSVNQANPRSSNANKSAKFRFKGISAHAAGSHGLFVILRRARNYQPSTDRGSASAS
;
A
#
# COMPACT_ATOMS: atom_id res chain seq x y z
N MET A 1 -3.77 0.57 -15.91
CA MET A 1 -3.76 1.94 -15.36
C MET A 1 -2.85 2.88 -16.14
N LYS A 2 -1.52 2.63 -16.22
CA LYS A 2 -0.58 3.52 -16.95
C LYS A 2 -1.05 3.86 -18.36
N GLU A 3 -1.36 2.87 -19.15
CA GLU A 3 -1.82 3.04 -20.54
C GLU A 3 -3.10 3.87 -20.63
N GLU A 4 -4.06 3.64 -19.73
CA GLU A 4 -5.30 4.41 -19.73
C GLU A 4 -5.08 5.88 -19.31
N LEU A 5 -4.24 6.13 -18.31
CA LEU A 5 -3.88 7.49 -17.93
C LEU A 5 -3.12 8.20 -19.07
N ALA A 6 -2.19 7.49 -19.74
CA ALA A 6 -1.48 8.05 -20.91
C ALA A 6 -2.44 8.41 -22.06
N LYS A 7 -3.38 7.51 -22.40
CA LYS A 7 -4.43 7.79 -23.41
C LYS A 7 -5.28 9.01 -23.05
N ASN A 8 -5.46 9.27 -21.77
CA ASN A 8 -6.19 10.43 -21.27
C ASN A 8 -5.28 11.68 -21.09
N GLY A 9 -4.09 11.69 -21.66
CA GLY A 9 -3.22 12.85 -21.73
C GLY A 9 -2.36 13.09 -20.48
N PHE A 10 -2.23 12.12 -19.59
CA PHE A 10 -1.29 12.20 -18.47
C PHE A 10 0.12 11.85 -18.94
N LYS A 11 1.10 12.59 -18.46
CA LYS A 11 2.52 12.26 -18.62
C LYS A 11 2.90 11.20 -17.61
N ILE A 12 3.41 10.07 -18.06
CA ILE A 12 3.81 8.95 -17.21
C ILE A 12 5.31 9.02 -16.92
N THR A 13 5.66 8.86 -15.63
CA THR A 13 7.03 8.63 -15.16
C THR A 13 7.05 7.28 -14.43
N GLU A 14 7.82 6.33 -14.96
CA GLU A 14 7.90 4.96 -14.43
C GLU A 14 9.11 4.76 -13.54
N ASN A 15 9.12 3.65 -12.79
CA ASN A 15 10.24 3.21 -11.95
C ASN A 15 10.65 4.26 -10.90
N VAL A 16 9.69 4.98 -10.36
CA VAL A 16 9.96 6.04 -9.38
C VAL A 16 10.40 5.46 -8.04
N ALA A 17 11.29 6.16 -7.34
CA ALA A 17 11.87 5.72 -6.05
C ALA A 17 12.55 4.35 -6.14
N ASP A 18 13.14 4.00 -7.29
CA ASP A 18 13.79 2.70 -7.55
C ASP A 18 12.86 1.49 -7.38
N ILE A 19 11.55 1.71 -7.47
CA ILE A 19 10.54 0.64 -7.44
C ILE A 19 10.06 0.38 -8.87
N PRO A 20 10.37 -0.79 -9.46
CA PRO A 20 10.11 -1.06 -10.89
C PRO A 20 8.65 -0.93 -11.33
N THR A 21 7.71 -1.13 -10.42
CA THR A 21 6.28 -1.06 -10.70
C THR A 21 5.62 0.25 -10.27
N ALA A 22 6.32 1.09 -9.48
CA ALA A 22 5.80 2.39 -9.07
C ALA A 22 5.86 3.39 -10.22
N PHE A 23 4.85 4.23 -10.32
CA PHE A 23 4.80 5.26 -11.35
C PHE A 23 4.03 6.49 -10.89
N ILE A 24 4.28 7.59 -11.58
CA ILE A 24 3.52 8.83 -11.46
C ILE A 24 2.88 9.13 -12.81
N ALA A 25 1.62 9.55 -12.79
CA ALA A 25 0.93 10.11 -13.94
C ALA A 25 0.52 11.55 -13.62
N GLU A 26 1.00 12.51 -14.39
CA GLU A 26 0.81 13.92 -14.11
C GLU A 26 0.08 14.64 -15.24
N TYR A 27 -0.86 15.51 -14.88
CA TYR A 27 -1.55 16.40 -15.80
C TYR A 27 -1.59 17.82 -15.24
N GLY A 28 -1.45 18.82 -16.12
CA GLY A 28 -1.43 20.24 -15.79
C GLY A 28 -0.02 20.76 -15.53
N SER A 29 0.16 22.07 -15.58
CA SER A 29 1.47 22.71 -15.44
C SER A 29 1.48 23.89 -14.46
N LYS A 30 0.31 24.34 -14.03
CA LYS A 30 0.15 25.49 -13.16
C LYS A 30 -0.88 25.20 -12.06
N GLY A 31 -0.84 26.02 -11.02
CA GLY A 31 -1.75 25.90 -9.87
C GLY A 31 -1.32 24.84 -8.87
N PRO A 32 -2.17 24.55 -7.86
CA PRO A 32 -1.87 23.58 -6.82
C PRO A 32 -1.73 22.15 -7.37
N VAL A 33 -0.95 21.34 -6.68
CA VAL A 33 -0.77 19.92 -6.98
C VAL A 33 -1.64 19.08 -6.06
N ILE A 34 -2.60 18.38 -6.64
CA ILE A 34 -3.42 17.40 -5.93
C ILE A 34 -2.91 16.01 -6.27
N GLY A 35 -2.34 15.33 -5.27
CA GLY A 35 -1.92 13.94 -5.35
C GLY A 35 -3.07 13.00 -5.07
N ILE A 36 -3.24 11.97 -5.89
CA ILE A 36 -4.21 10.90 -5.71
C ILE A 36 -3.44 9.58 -5.64
N LEU A 37 -3.58 8.85 -4.53
CA LEU A 37 -2.93 7.55 -4.37
C LEU A 37 -3.78 6.44 -4.99
N GLY A 38 -3.11 5.42 -5.55
CA GLY A 38 -3.76 4.21 -6.04
C GLY A 38 -2.88 2.99 -5.79
N GLU A 39 -3.27 2.16 -4.82
CA GLU A 39 -2.64 0.87 -4.57
C GLU A 39 -3.12 -0.16 -5.59
N PHE A 40 -2.28 -1.17 -5.86
CA PHE A 40 -2.60 -2.21 -6.85
C PHE A 40 -1.87 -3.53 -6.60
N ASP A 41 -1.19 -3.69 -5.48
CA ASP A 41 -0.56 -4.94 -5.10
C ASP A 41 -1.58 -5.96 -4.60
N ALA A 42 -1.24 -7.24 -4.75
CA ALA A 42 -2.07 -8.38 -4.40
C ALA A 42 -1.45 -9.17 -3.24
N LEU A 43 -2.29 -9.88 -2.50
CA LEU A 43 -1.89 -10.72 -1.37
C LEU A 43 -1.53 -12.13 -1.85
N PRO A 44 -0.31 -12.63 -1.55
CA PRO A 44 0.06 -14.00 -1.87
C PRO A 44 -0.80 -15.03 -1.15
N GLY A 45 -1.15 -16.10 -1.85
CA GLY A 45 -1.91 -17.23 -1.29
C GLY A 45 -3.38 -16.97 -1.01
N ILE A 46 -3.88 -15.75 -1.29
CA ILE A 46 -5.29 -15.40 -1.13
C ILE A 46 -5.90 -15.28 -2.52
N VAL A 47 -6.35 -16.41 -3.06
CA VAL A 47 -6.91 -16.52 -4.39
C VAL A 47 -8.27 -17.20 -4.29
N GLN A 48 -9.30 -16.57 -4.78
CA GLN A 48 -10.69 -16.99 -4.66
C GLN A 48 -11.39 -16.89 -6.02
N THR A 49 -12.28 -17.83 -6.32
CA THR A 49 -13.23 -17.70 -7.42
C THR A 49 -14.31 -16.67 -7.08
N ASP A 50 -15.21 -16.41 -7.99
CA ASP A 50 -16.39 -15.56 -7.79
C ASP A 50 -17.55 -16.27 -7.05
N SER A 51 -17.28 -17.45 -6.47
CA SER A 51 -18.28 -18.20 -5.72
C SER A 51 -18.49 -17.63 -4.31
N PRO A 52 -19.69 -17.78 -3.72
CA PRO A 52 -20.01 -17.24 -2.39
C PRO A 52 -19.43 -18.08 -1.23
N TYR A 53 -18.76 -19.17 -1.52
CA TYR A 53 -18.06 -20.04 -0.56
C TYR A 53 -16.58 -20.13 -0.89
N ARG A 54 -15.78 -20.65 0.04
CA ARG A 54 -14.34 -20.80 -0.16
C ARG A 54 -14.03 -21.78 -1.27
N GLU A 55 -13.56 -21.26 -2.37
CA GLU A 55 -13.11 -22.02 -3.53
C GLU A 55 -11.86 -21.39 -4.11
N LEU A 56 -10.73 -22.05 -3.94
CA LEU A 56 -9.45 -21.51 -4.40
C LEU A 56 -9.32 -21.68 -5.91
N ARG A 57 -8.70 -20.70 -6.55
CA ARG A 57 -8.20 -20.84 -7.91
C ARG A 57 -6.82 -21.49 -7.87
N ASP A 58 -6.52 -22.31 -8.84
CA ASP A 58 -5.25 -23.02 -9.03
C ASP A 58 -4.38 -22.39 -10.13
N ASP A 59 -4.93 -21.44 -10.89
CA ASP A 59 -4.25 -20.77 -11.99
C ASP A 59 -3.50 -19.49 -11.56
N ARG A 60 -3.49 -19.15 -10.27
CA ARG A 60 -2.88 -17.93 -9.72
C ARG A 60 -2.39 -18.15 -8.29
N ASP A 61 -1.35 -17.39 -7.91
CA ASP A 61 -0.72 -17.45 -6.57
C ASP A 61 -1.08 -16.27 -5.69
N ALA A 62 -1.71 -15.22 -6.23
CA ALA A 62 -2.06 -14.01 -5.49
C ALA A 62 -3.41 -13.47 -5.92
N GLY A 63 -4.11 -12.82 -5.00
CA GLY A 63 -5.43 -12.23 -5.22
C GLY A 63 -5.66 -10.93 -4.44
N HIS A 64 -6.72 -10.23 -4.79
CA HIS A 64 -7.03 -8.90 -4.25
C HIS A 64 -8.04 -8.94 -3.10
N ALA A 65 -7.76 -9.70 -2.05
CA ALA A 65 -8.64 -9.75 -0.88
C ALA A 65 -8.71 -8.41 -0.11
N CYS A 66 -7.69 -7.54 -0.23
CA CYS A 66 -7.69 -6.19 0.34
C CYS A 66 -8.37 -5.14 -0.56
N GLY A 67 -8.77 -5.50 -1.78
CA GLY A 67 -9.50 -4.61 -2.68
C GLY A 67 -8.63 -3.59 -3.44
N HIS A 68 -7.32 -3.74 -3.48
CA HIS A 68 -6.42 -2.80 -4.16
C HIS A 68 -6.69 -2.67 -5.66
N HIS A 69 -7.25 -3.69 -6.31
CA HIS A 69 -7.69 -3.59 -7.71
C HIS A 69 -8.81 -2.56 -7.90
N LEU A 70 -9.73 -2.44 -6.93
CA LEU A 70 -10.77 -1.40 -6.92
C LEU A 70 -10.15 -0.05 -6.61
N PHE A 71 -9.27 0.00 -5.61
CA PHE A 71 -8.61 1.21 -5.18
C PHE A 71 -7.82 1.85 -6.34
N GLY A 72 -6.92 1.12 -6.95
CA GLY A 72 -6.10 1.62 -8.06
C GLY A 72 -6.94 2.06 -9.26
N ALA A 73 -7.91 1.25 -9.68
CA ALA A 73 -8.75 1.54 -10.83
C ALA A 73 -9.63 2.78 -10.60
N ALA A 74 -10.35 2.85 -9.48
CA ALA A 74 -11.23 3.97 -9.18
C ALA A 74 -10.45 5.28 -8.99
N SER A 75 -9.30 5.24 -8.31
CA SER A 75 -8.44 6.42 -8.15
C SER A 75 -7.90 6.94 -9.49
N ALA A 76 -7.52 6.04 -10.41
CA ALA A 76 -7.07 6.45 -11.74
C ALA A 76 -8.19 7.14 -12.53
N TRP A 77 -9.39 6.60 -12.51
CA TRP A 77 -10.55 7.23 -13.17
C TRP A 77 -11.01 8.51 -12.47
N ALA A 78 -10.87 8.62 -11.14
CA ALA A 78 -11.09 9.87 -10.43
C ALA A 78 -10.12 10.96 -10.91
N ALA A 79 -8.84 10.63 -11.10
CA ALA A 79 -7.86 11.56 -11.66
C ALA A 79 -8.26 12.07 -13.06
N VAL A 80 -8.75 11.17 -13.93
CA VAL A 80 -9.26 11.53 -15.27
C VAL A 80 -10.48 12.44 -15.15
N ALA A 81 -11.43 12.12 -14.28
CA ALA A 81 -12.63 12.92 -14.09
C ALA A 81 -12.32 14.34 -13.59
N VAL A 82 -11.40 14.46 -12.63
CA VAL A 82 -10.96 15.78 -12.13
C VAL A 82 -10.25 16.56 -13.24
N LYS A 83 -9.40 15.92 -14.03
CA LYS A 83 -8.77 16.56 -15.20
C LYS A 83 -9.82 17.12 -16.17
N GLU A 84 -10.83 16.34 -16.52
CA GLU A 84 -11.90 16.79 -17.42
C GLU A 84 -12.71 17.95 -16.82
N TRP A 85 -12.96 17.88 -15.52
CA TRP A 85 -13.65 18.97 -14.81
C TRP A 85 -12.84 20.28 -14.82
N LEU A 86 -11.53 20.21 -14.57
CA LEU A 86 -10.63 21.37 -14.65
C LEU A 86 -10.66 21.99 -16.05
N ASN A 87 -10.55 21.17 -17.09
CA ASN A 87 -10.58 21.64 -18.48
C ASN A 87 -11.90 22.31 -18.83
N THR A 88 -13.03 21.68 -18.50
CA THR A 88 -14.36 22.19 -18.77
C THR A 88 -14.62 23.55 -18.11
N ASN A 89 -14.12 23.70 -16.88
CA ASN A 89 -14.31 24.92 -16.10
C ASN A 89 -13.17 25.95 -16.27
N LYS A 90 -12.17 25.64 -17.11
CA LYS A 90 -11.00 26.49 -17.35
C LYS A 90 -10.25 26.89 -16.07
N ILE A 91 -10.13 25.93 -15.14
CA ILE A 91 -9.44 26.11 -13.87
C ILE A 91 -8.02 25.55 -13.99
N GLU A 92 -7.02 26.30 -13.58
CA GLU A 92 -5.65 25.85 -13.50
C GLU A 92 -5.45 24.95 -12.27
N GLY A 93 -4.81 23.81 -12.47
CA GLY A 93 -4.48 22.85 -11.42
C GLY A 93 -3.60 21.72 -11.96
N ARG A 94 -2.89 21.05 -11.09
CA ARG A 94 -2.08 19.88 -11.41
C ARG A 94 -2.64 18.67 -10.69
N ILE A 95 -2.94 17.62 -11.45
CA ILE A 95 -3.34 16.33 -10.90
C ILE A 95 -2.19 15.36 -11.06
N ARG A 96 -1.80 14.74 -9.97
CA ARG A 96 -0.72 13.77 -9.95
C ARG A 96 -1.23 12.46 -9.33
N PHE A 97 -1.46 11.46 -10.18
CA PHE A 97 -1.80 10.13 -9.72
C PHE A 97 -0.51 9.36 -9.39
N TYR A 98 -0.47 8.73 -8.24
CA TYR A 98 0.63 7.89 -7.79
C TYR A 98 0.19 6.43 -7.79
N GLY A 99 0.76 5.62 -8.68
CA GLY A 99 0.64 4.18 -8.62
C GLY A 99 1.59 3.64 -7.56
N THR A 100 1.01 3.21 -6.43
CA THR A 100 1.76 2.86 -5.21
C THR A 100 1.70 1.36 -4.94
N PRO A 101 2.70 0.58 -5.40
CA PRO A 101 2.80 -0.85 -5.13
C PRO A 101 3.37 -1.15 -3.74
N ALA A 102 3.35 -2.42 -3.36
CA ALA A 102 4.01 -2.98 -2.19
C ALA A 102 3.54 -2.38 -0.85
N GLU A 103 2.23 -2.12 -0.71
CA GLU A 103 1.65 -1.72 0.56
C GLU A 103 1.65 -2.89 1.54
N GLU A 104 1.24 -4.09 1.08
CA GLU A 104 0.99 -5.29 1.89
C GLU A 104 2.25 -5.88 2.58
N GLY A 105 3.43 -5.52 2.17
CA GLY A 105 4.63 -6.09 2.78
C GLY A 105 5.94 -5.34 2.53
N GLY A 106 5.95 -4.35 1.65
CA GLY A 106 7.17 -3.66 1.23
C GLY A 106 7.26 -2.21 1.65
N SER A 107 6.17 -1.61 2.16
CA SER A 107 6.10 -0.18 2.53
C SER A 107 6.51 0.74 1.38
N GLY A 108 6.04 0.47 0.16
CA GLY A 108 6.46 1.18 -1.06
C GLY A 108 6.33 2.70 -0.96
N LYS A 109 5.24 3.20 -0.35
CA LYS A 109 5.04 4.64 -0.15
C LYS A 109 6.13 5.31 0.71
N VAL A 110 6.74 4.59 1.65
CA VAL A 110 7.85 5.12 2.47
C VAL A 110 9.06 5.45 1.58
N TYR A 111 9.36 4.61 0.61
CA TYR A 111 10.44 4.87 -0.35
C TYR A 111 10.09 6.05 -1.26
N MET A 112 8.84 6.16 -1.70
CA MET A 112 8.37 7.29 -2.50
C MET A 112 8.48 8.62 -1.74
N VAL A 113 8.11 8.64 -0.46
CA VAL A 113 8.29 9.83 0.41
C VAL A 113 9.77 10.17 0.58
N ARG A 114 10.63 9.17 0.88
CA ARG A 114 12.08 9.37 0.99
C ARG A 114 12.72 9.85 -0.31
N GLY A 115 12.15 9.47 -1.44
CA GLY A 115 12.56 9.94 -2.77
C GLY A 115 12.07 11.34 -3.12
N GLY A 116 11.42 12.05 -2.20
CA GLY A 116 10.95 13.43 -2.40
C GLY A 116 9.77 13.58 -3.36
N LEU A 117 9.09 12.47 -3.68
CA LEU A 117 8.03 12.50 -4.72
C LEU A 117 6.78 13.28 -4.32
N PHE A 118 6.68 13.67 -3.04
CA PHE A 118 5.56 14.43 -2.49
C PHE A 118 5.93 15.83 -2.01
N ASP A 119 7.19 16.25 -2.15
CA ASP A 119 7.69 17.50 -1.56
C ASP A 119 7.02 18.77 -2.13
N ASP A 120 6.53 18.68 -3.38
CA ASP A 120 5.84 19.77 -4.07
C ASP A 120 4.32 19.56 -4.16
N VAL A 121 3.76 18.64 -3.39
CA VAL A 121 2.32 18.32 -3.41
C VAL A 121 1.59 19.05 -2.31
N ASP A 122 0.57 19.81 -2.66
CA ASP A 122 -0.21 20.61 -1.70
C ASP A 122 -1.19 19.76 -0.90
N ILE A 123 -1.84 18.78 -1.57
CA ILE A 123 -2.84 17.89 -0.96
C ILE A 123 -2.67 16.48 -1.50
N VAL A 124 -2.70 15.48 -0.62
CA VAL A 124 -2.74 14.06 -1.00
C VAL A 124 -4.06 13.45 -0.57
N LEU A 125 -4.77 12.85 -1.53
CA LEU A 125 -6.03 12.15 -1.30
C LEU A 125 -5.82 10.64 -1.36
N HIS A 126 -6.45 9.96 -0.43
CA HIS A 126 -6.41 8.51 -0.28
C HIS A 126 -7.76 7.99 0.16
N TRP A 127 -8.14 6.82 -0.31
CA TRP A 127 -9.29 6.07 0.18
C TRP A 127 -8.94 4.59 0.26
N HIS A 128 -9.75 3.79 0.90
CA HIS A 128 -9.55 2.34 0.93
C HIS A 128 -10.92 1.65 0.89
N PRO A 129 -11.08 0.55 0.12
CA PRO A 129 -12.29 -0.25 0.13
C PRO A 129 -12.68 -0.68 1.54
N SER A 130 -13.95 -0.50 1.88
CA SER A 130 -14.50 -0.83 3.21
C SER A 130 -15.98 -1.22 3.08
N SER A 131 -16.54 -1.78 4.15
CA SER A 131 -17.96 -2.12 4.23
C SER A 131 -18.89 -0.93 4.43
N VAL A 132 -18.33 0.24 4.74
CA VAL A 132 -19.10 1.47 4.97
C VAL A 132 -18.45 2.66 4.29
N ASN A 133 -19.27 3.59 3.80
CA ASN A 133 -18.80 4.87 3.27
C ASN A 133 -18.65 5.86 4.43
N GLN A 134 -17.41 6.31 4.68
CA GLN A 134 -17.12 7.28 5.74
C GLN A 134 -15.90 8.13 5.40
N ALA A 135 -15.91 9.39 5.79
CA ALA A 135 -14.74 10.24 5.91
C ALA A 135 -14.32 10.21 7.39
N ASN A 136 -13.28 9.47 7.71
CA ASN A 136 -12.87 9.25 9.07
C ASN A 136 -11.36 9.46 9.25
N PRO A 137 -10.92 10.67 9.58
CA PRO A 137 -9.53 10.96 9.86
C PRO A 137 -9.13 10.29 11.18
N ARG A 138 -8.43 9.18 11.09
CA ARG A 138 -7.91 8.43 12.24
C ARG A 138 -6.40 8.48 12.27
N SER A 139 -5.84 8.45 13.47
CA SER A 139 -4.45 8.09 13.66
C SER A 139 -4.24 6.59 13.40
N SER A 140 -3.04 6.21 12.99
CA SER A 140 -2.62 4.82 12.88
C SER A 140 -1.45 4.55 13.81
N ASN A 141 -1.30 3.28 14.21
CA ASN A 141 -0.13 2.84 14.95
C ASN A 141 1.07 2.73 14.02
N ALA A 142 2.27 2.95 14.57
CA ALA A 142 3.50 2.61 13.87
C ALA A 142 3.58 1.08 13.64
N ASN A 143 4.02 0.69 12.46
CA ASN A 143 4.20 -0.72 12.10
C ASN A 143 5.70 -1.03 11.97
N LYS A 144 6.12 -2.15 12.53
CA LYS A 144 7.49 -2.67 12.41
C LYS A 144 7.45 -4.19 12.32
N SER A 145 8.06 -4.75 11.28
CA SER A 145 8.19 -6.20 11.10
C SER A 145 9.64 -6.63 11.04
N ALA A 146 9.90 -7.87 11.46
CA ALA A 146 11.23 -8.46 11.39
C ALA A 146 11.12 -9.96 11.07
N LYS A 147 12.10 -10.46 10.30
CA LYS A 147 12.29 -11.89 10.03
C LYS A 147 13.52 -12.37 10.80
N PHE A 148 13.31 -13.30 11.73
CA PHE A 148 14.39 -13.92 12.49
C PHE A 148 14.73 -15.26 11.84
N ARG A 149 16.00 -15.43 11.45
CA ARG A 149 16.51 -16.70 10.92
C ARG A 149 17.41 -17.35 11.97
N PHE A 150 17.03 -18.55 12.38
CA PHE A 150 17.83 -19.37 13.28
C PHE A 150 18.48 -20.50 12.48
N LYS A 151 19.75 -20.75 12.72
CA LYS A 151 20.48 -21.92 12.18
C LYS A 151 20.77 -22.87 13.33
N GLY A 152 20.49 -24.13 13.12
CA GLY A 152 20.73 -25.17 14.13
C GLY A 152 20.51 -26.55 13.57
N ILE A 153 20.81 -27.57 14.36
CA ILE A 153 20.55 -28.97 14.03
C ILE A 153 19.30 -29.40 14.76
N SER A 154 18.37 -29.98 14.02
CA SER A 154 17.11 -30.51 14.61
C SER A 154 17.46 -31.70 15.52
N ALA A 155 17.06 -31.64 16.76
CA ALA A 155 17.24 -32.70 17.72
C ALA A 155 16.05 -32.77 18.71
N HIS A 156 15.86 -33.95 19.32
CA HIS A 156 14.88 -34.12 20.36
C HIS A 156 15.30 -33.36 21.63
N ALA A 157 14.39 -32.60 22.22
CA ALA A 157 14.68 -31.68 23.33
C ALA A 157 15.32 -32.38 24.56
N ALA A 158 14.98 -33.62 24.84
CA ALA A 158 15.45 -34.37 25.99
C ALA A 158 16.83 -35.07 25.77
N GLY A 159 17.34 -35.08 24.56
CA GLY A 159 18.54 -35.89 24.21
C GLY A 159 19.74 -35.09 23.70
N SER A 160 19.68 -33.77 23.59
CA SER A 160 20.77 -33.00 23.01
C SER A 160 21.46 -32.06 23.97
N HIS A 161 22.76 -32.07 23.98
CA HIS A 161 23.62 -31.16 24.74
C HIS A 161 24.01 -29.92 23.93
N GLY A 162 23.18 -29.43 23.05
CA GLY A 162 23.50 -28.23 22.28
C GLY A 162 22.44 -27.78 21.27
N LEU A 163 22.32 -26.52 21.13
CA LEU A 163 21.62 -25.72 20.17
C LEU A 163 20.19 -26.18 19.78
N PHE A 164 19.25 -25.85 20.62
CA PHE A 164 17.81 -25.94 20.28
C PHE A 164 17.39 -24.81 19.41
N VAL A 165 16.67 -25.10 18.32
CA VAL A 165 15.84 -24.11 17.63
C VAL A 165 14.38 -24.37 18.03
N ILE A 166 13.89 -23.67 19.03
CA ILE A 166 12.46 -23.63 19.31
C ILE A 166 11.84 -22.60 18.37
N LEU A 167 11.21 -23.06 17.30
CA LEU A 167 10.35 -22.23 16.48
C LEU A 167 9.07 -21.91 17.25
N ARG A 168 9.08 -20.89 18.08
CA ARG A 168 7.85 -20.25 18.53
C ARG A 168 7.37 -19.34 17.41
N ARG A 169 6.19 -19.62 16.88
CA ARG A 169 5.45 -18.71 16.02
C ARG A 169 5.28 -17.41 16.79
N ALA A 170 5.97 -16.36 16.41
CA ALA A 170 5.72 -15.04 16.97
C ALA A 170 4.28 -14.66 16.65
N ARG A 171 3.42 -14.65 17.64
CA ARG A 171 2.10 -14.00 17.53
C ARG A 171 2.38 -12.51 17.48
N ASN A 172 1.62 -11.79 16.66
CA ASN A 172 1.67 -10.36 16.57
C ASN A 172 1.71 -9.73 17.97
N TYR A 173 2.85 -9.13 18.30
CA TYR A 173 3.01 -8.39 19.53
C TYR A 173 2.33 -7.04 19.32
N GLN A 174 1.16 -6.85 19.90
CA GLN A 174 0.63 -5.51 20.11
C GLN A 174 1.24 -4.99 21.42
N PRO A 175 2.06 -3.93 21.40
CA PRO A 175 2.47 -3.29 22.63
C PRO A 175 1.23 -2.73 23.31
N SER A 176 0.97 -3.17 24.53
CA SER A 176 -0.06 -2.56 25.37
C SER A 176 0.30 -1.10 25.60
N THR A 177 -0.67 -0.20 25.45
CA THR A 177 -0.55 1.23 25.74
C THR A 177 -0.57 1.55 27.25
N ASP A 178 -0.34 0.56 28.12
CA ASP A 178 -0.19 0.78 29.53
C ASP A 178 1.16 1.46 29.82
N ARG A 179 1.12 2.77 29.89
CA ARG A 179 2.14 3.54 30.61
C ARG A 179 1.92 3.29 32.09
N GLY A 180 2.48 2.20 32.57
CA GLY A 180 2.63 1.99 34.01
C GLY A 180 3.42 3.16 34.58
N SER A 181 2.77 3.99 35.39
CA SER A 181 3.42 4.97 36.23
C SER A 181 4.27 4.20 37.25
N ALA A 182 5.56 4.08 36.99
CA ALA A 182 6.50 3.65 38.04
C ALA A 182 6.68 4.82 39.00
N SER A 183 6.01 4.79 40.14
CA SER A 183 6.35 5.62 41.28
C SER A 183 7.64 5.06 41.86
N ALA A 184 8.72 5.82 41.79
CA ALA A 184 9.92 5.55 42.56
C ALA A 184 9.64 5.89 44.06
N SER A 185 9.86 4.94 44.89
CA SER A 185 10.10 5.10 46.33
C SER A 185 11.53 4.71 46.66
#